data_42473a30b5f661e020bd37e98eb89d99
#
_entry.id   42473a30b5f661e020bd37e98eb89d99
#
_cell.length_a   1.000
_cell.length_b   1.000
_cell.length_c   1.000
_cell.angle_alpha   90.00
_cell.angle_beta   90.00
_cell.angle_gamma   90.00
#
_symmetry.space_group_name_H-M   'P 1'
#
loop_
_entity.id
_entity.type
_entity.pdbx_description
1 polymer ?
#
loop_
_entity_poly.entity_id
_entity_poly.type
_entity_poly.pdbx_seq_one_letter_code
_entity_poly.pdbx_strand_id
1 'polypeptide(L)'
;MSKQLIIDGDSLLFEPLFGNRQVTILMPATIRGSGHAQIQGRKIAIVGDEKKVQLQAQYITPSHPVPGIGTVTIAQLDTSQQVNFCHSPATVIVVGQQFTARFTPSQPAINPSTGPDVTTPSMGKGRFIASQHTINAG
;
A
#
# COMPACT_ATOMS: atom_id res chain seq x y z
N MET A 1 14.46 12.36 4.24
CA MET A 1 13.95 10.97 4.28
C MET A 1 13.58 10.63 5.71
N SER A 2 12.38 10.12 5.94
CA SER A 2 11.92 9.81 7.30
C SER A 2 12.23 8.35 7.65
N LYS A 3 12.74 8.14 8.87
CA LYS A 3 12.98 6.80 9.42
C LYS A 3 12.03 6.47 10.56
N GLN A 4 10.89 7.14 10.60
CA GLN A 4 9.87 6.83 11.60
C GLN A 4 9.36 5.40 11.41
N LEU A 5 9.26 4.67 12.52
CA LEU A 5 8.77 3.30 12.51
C LEU A 5 7.29 3.25 12.18
N ILE A 6 6.91 2.27 11.39
CA ILE A 6 5.51 1.97 11.10
C ILE A 6 5.02 0.94 12.10
N ILE A 7 3.87 1.20 12.69
CA ILE A 7 3.25 0.33 13.68
C ILE A 7 1.88 -0.13 13.21
N ASP A 8 1.35 -1.15 13.88
CA ASP A 8 0.04 -1.74 13.56
C ASP A 8 -1.03 -0.66 13.49
N GLY A 9 -1.79 -0.65 12.39
CA GLY A 9 -2.86 0.30 12.15
C GLY A 9 -2.45 1.60 11.48
N ASP A 10 -1.17 1.80 11.19
CA ASP A 10 -0.71 3.00 10.50
C ASP A 10 -1.31 3.08 9.09
N SER A 11 -1.53 4.30 8.62
CA SER A 11 -2.22 4.56 7.38
C SER A 11 -1.31 4.44 6.17
N LEU A 12 -1.93 4.09 5.04
CA LEU A 12 -1.30 4.07 3.73
C LEU A 12 -1.97 5.13 2.86
N LEU A 13 -1.18 5.84 2.08
CA LEU A 13 -1.71 6.80 1.11
C LEU A 13 -1.22 6.39 -0.27
N PHE A 14 -2.15 6.11 -1.17
CA PHE A 14 -1.85 5.71 -2.54
C PHE A 14 -2.09 6.86 -3.50
N GLU A 15 -1.23 7.00 -4.49
CA GLU A 15 -1.50 7.90 -5.61
C GLU A 15 -2.69 7.34 -6.40
N PRO A 16 -3.60 8.21 -6.89
CA PRO A 16 -4.84 7.74 -7.52
C PRO A 16 -4.64 7.08 -8.88
N LEU A 17 -3.53 7.33 -9.55
CA LEU A 17 -3.31 6.80 -10.89
C LEU A 17 -2.42 5.57 -10.86
N PHE A 18 -2.94 4.47 -11.38
CA PHE A 18 -2.22 3.22 -11.62
C PHE A 18 -2.16 3.02 -13.12
N GLY A 19 -1.12 3.55 -13.75
CA GLY A 19 -1.08 3.64 -15.20
C GLY A 19 -2.15 4.62 -15.69
N ASN A 20 -3.03 4.16 -16.58
CA ASN A 20 -4.16 4.96 -17.06
C ASN A 20 -5.43 4.75 -16.22
N ARG A 21 -5.36 3.96 -15.15
CA ARG A 21 -6.51 3.67 -14.30
C ARG A 21 -6.56 4.63 -13.13
N GLN A 22 -7.71 5.26 -12.95
CA GLN A 22 -7.99 6.08 -11.78
C GLN A 22 -8.64 5.21 -10.72
N VAL A 23 -7.93 4.96 -9.63
CA VAL A 23 -8.30 3.98 -8.62
C VAL A 23 -8.76 4.70 -7.35
N THR A 24 -9.91 4.28 -6.83
CA THR A 24 -10.46 4.77 -5.58
C THR A 24 -10.57 3.62 -4.59
N ILE A 25 -9.87 3.70 -3.47
CA ILE A 25 -9.91 2.66 -2.44
C ILE A 25 -11.18 2.80 -1.63
N LEU A 26 -11.88 1.68 -1.41
CA LEU A 26 -13.22 1.65 -0.83
C LEU A 26 -13.23 1.29 0.66
N MET A 27 -12.07 1.15 1.28
CA MET A 27 -11.96 0.76 2.68
C MET A 27 -10.78 1.50 3.33
N PRO A 28 -10.69 1.51 4.67
CA PRO A 28 -9.53 2.14 5.31
C PRO A 28 -8.22 1.48 4.86
N ALA A 29 -7.26 2.30 4.44
CA ALA A 29 -5.97 1.82 3.97
C ALA A 29 -4.99 1.82 5.13
N THR A 30 -4.80 0.65 5.74
CA THR A 30 -3.93 0.48 6.89
C THR A 30 -3.08 -0.77 6.74
N ILE A 31 -1.95 -0.81 7.48
CA ILE A 31 -1.09 -1.97 7.54
C ILE A 31 -1.17 -2.59 8.94
N ARG A 32 -1.05 -3.91 9.03
CA ARG A 32 -0.95 -4.60 10.31
C ARG A 32 0.50 -4.92 10.62
N GLY A 33 0.91 -4.65 11.85
CA GLY A 33 2.24 -4.99 12.33
C GLY A 33 2.25 -6.35 13.00
N SER A 34 3.35 -7.10 12.84
CA SER A 34 3.52 -8.42 13.44
C SER A 34 4.86 -8.58 14.15
N GLY A 35 5.64 -7.51 14.30
CA GLY A 35 6.93 -7.55 14.97
C GLY A 35 6.80 -7.80 16.47
N HIS A 36 7.90 -8.24 17.10
CA HIS A 36 7.92 -8.52 18.53
C HIS A 36 7.91 -7.24 19.37
N ALA A 37 8.58 -6.19 18.91
CA ALA A 37 8.62 -4.93 19.63
C ALA A 37 7.29 -4.18 19.47
N GLN A 38 6.95 -3.38 20.47
CA GLN A 38 5.72 -2.60 20.46
C GLN A 38 6.03 -1.14 20.79
N ILE A 39 5.22 -0.24 20.24
CA ILE A 39 5.24 1.19 20.56
C ILE A 39 3.82 1.56 20.93
N GLN A 40 3.63 2.08 22.14
CA GLN A 40 2.31 2.47 22.65
C GLN A 40 1.30 1.30 22.60
N GLY A 41 1.78 0.08 22.87
CA GLY A 41 0.93 -1.11 22.85
C GLY A 41 0.65 -1.68 21.47
N ARG A 42 1.22 -1.12 20.40
CA ARG A 42 1.00 -1.56 19.02
C ARG A 42 2.28 -2.18 18.47
N LYS A 43 2.13 -3.31 17.80
CA LYS A 43 3.27 -4.03 17.23
C LYS A 43 3.87 -3.25 16.07
N ILE A 44 5.20 -3.25 15.98
CA ILE A 44 5.88 -2.64 14.83
C ILE A 44 5.64 -3.49 13.58
N ALA A 45 5.62 -2.84 12.43
CA ALA A 45 5.53 -3.53 11.15
C ALA A 45 6.92 -4.00 10.73
N ILE A 46 7.00 -5.24 10.27
CA ILE A 46 8.25 -5.84 9.78
C ILE A 46 8.09 -6.19 8.30
N VAL A 47 9.21 -6.32 7.61
CA VAL A 47 9.19 -6.69 6.20
C VAL A 47 8.51 -8.05 6.03
N GLY A 48 7.54 -8.11 5.14
CA GLY A 48 6.61 -9.22 4.96
C GLY A 48 5.18 -8.82 5.31
N ASP A 49 4.98 -7.89 6.25
CA ASP A 49 3.64 -7.41 6.60
C ASP A 49 2.97 -6.68 5.45
N GLU A 50 3.76 -6.02 4.59
CA GLU A 50 3.22 -5.32 3.42
C GLU A 50 2.53 -6.30 2.45
N LYS A 51 2.94 -7.56 2.44
CA LYS A 51 2.35 -8.57 1.54
C LYS A 51 0.94 -8.97 1.94
N LYS A 52 0.53 -8.64 3.16
CA LYS A 52 -0.81 -8.92 3.67
C LYS A 52 -1.79 -7.79 3.39
N VAL A 53 -1.32 -6.66 2.86
CA VAL A 53 -2.17 -5.53 2.52
C VAL A 53 -2.95 -5.87 1.26
N GLN A 54 -4.28 -5.95 1.38
CA GLN A 54 -5.20 -6.21 0.27
C GLN A 54 -6.40 -5.31 0.45
N LEU A 55 -6.55 -4.32 -0.43
CA LEU A 55 -7.56 -3.29 -0.29
C LEU A 55 -8.51 -3.34 -1.48
N GLN A 56 -9.80 -3.41 -1.21
CA GLN A 56 -10.80 -3.34 -2.26
C GLN A 56 -10.85 -1.93 -2.84
N ALA A 57 -10.94 -1.85 -4.15
CA ALA A 57 -10.93 -0.59 -4.86
C ALA A 57 -11.82 -0.65 -6.08
N GLN A 58 -12.25 0.53 -6.51
CA GLN A 58 -13.02 0.75 -7.72
C GLN A 58 -12.17 1.58 -8.66
N TYR A 59 -12.34 1.38 -9.98
CA TYR A 59 -11.53 2.14 -10.93
C TYR A 59 -12.30 2.46 -12.19
N ILE A 60 -11.84 3.51 -12.88
CA ILE A 60 -12.26 3.85 -14.23
C ILE A 60 -11.01 4.15 -15.08
N THR A 61 -11.19 4.17 -16.40
CA THR A 61 -10.16 4.66 -17.32
C THR A 61 -10.77 5.71 -18.22
N PRO A 62 -9.96 6.50 -18.94
CA PRO A 62 -10.53 7.48 -19.89
C PRO A 62 -11.42 6.88 -20.96
N SER A 63 -11.18 5.61 -21.34
CA SER A 63 -11.98 4.93 -22.36
C SER A 63 -13.01 3.97 -21.78
N HIS A 64 -13.04 3.74 -20.46
CA HIS A 64 -13.98 2.81 -19.82
C HIS A 64 -14.62 3.52 -18.61
N PRO A 65 -15.69 4.29 -18.84
CA PRO A 65 -16.27 5.13 -17.78
C PRO A 65 -17.16 4.38 -16.80
N VAL A 66 -17.60 3.15 -17.12
CA VAL A 66 -18.37 2.35 -16.18
C VAL A 66 -17.40 1.67 -15.22
N PRO A 67 -17.51 1.93 -13.91
CA PRO A 67 -16.50 1.47 -12.96
C PRO A 67 -16.34 -0.04 -12.90
N GLY A 68 -15.07 -0.48 -12.76
CA GLY A 68 -14.74 -1.85 -12.43
C GLY A 68 -14.26 -1.94 -10.99
N ILE A 69 -13.94 -3.15 -10.55
CA ILE A 69 -13.53 -3.45 -9.18
C ILE A 69 -12.22 -4.24 -9.23
N GLY A 70 -11.38 -4.03 -8.24
CA GLY A 70 -10.16 -4.80 -8.10
C GLY A 70 -9.56 -4.67 -6.72
N THR A 71 -8.33 -5.12 -6.59
CA THR A 71 -7.59 -5.14 -5.33
C THR A 71 -6.29 -4.37 -5.48
N VAL A 72 -6.02 -3.50 -4.49
CA VAL A 72 -4.75 -2.78 -4.38
C VAL A 72 -3.87 -3.50 -3.36
N THR A 73 -2.64 -3.77 -3.75
CA THR A 73 -1.65 -4.41 -2.89
C THR A 73 -0.34 -3.63 -2.96
N ILE A 74 0.56 -3.90 -2.02
CA ILE A 74 1.92 -3.38 -2.08
C ILE A 74 2.77 -4.43 -2.82
N ALA A 75 3.28 -4.05 -3.99
CA ALA A 75 4.09 -4.97 -4.79
C ALA A 75 5.52 -5.07 -4.28
N GLN A 76 6.10 -3.94 -3.86
CA GLN A 76 7.48 -3.91 -3.42
C GLN A 76 7.73 -2.66 -2.59
N LEU A 77 8.42 -2.84 -1.46
CA LEU A 77 8.91 -1.72 -0.65
C LEU A 77 10.16 -1.13 -1.29
N ASP A 78 10.31 0.19 -1.15
CA ASP A 78 11.57 0.84 -1.50
C ASP A 78 12.64 0.48 -0.47
N THR A 79 13.92 0.51 -0.88
CA THR A 79 15.02 0.22 0.05
C THR A 79 15.05 1.18 1.23
N SER A 80 14.63 2.44 1.03
CA SER A 80 14.53 3.44 2.09
C SER A 80 13.48 3.12 3.15
N GLN A 81 12.59 2.16 2.88
CA GLN A 81 11.51 1.77 3.77
C GLN A 81 11.84 0.52 4.59
N GLN A 82 13.04 -0.01 4.45
CA GLN A 82 13.47 -1.25 5.10
C GLN A 82 14.74 -0.99 5.90
N VAL A 83 14.68 -1.18 7.21
CA VAL A 83 15.81 -0.89 8.10
C VAL A 83 15.98 -2.02 9.11
N ASN A 84 17.23 -2.42 9.35
CA ASN A 84 17.55 -3.34 10.44
C ASN A 84 17.49 -2.58 11.75
N PHE A 85 16.61 -3.01 12.66
CA PHE A 85 16.45 -2.40 13.97
C PHE A 85 17.18 -3.27 14.99
N CYS A 86 18.06 -2.69 15.78
CA CYS A 86 19.07 -3.42 16.56
C CYS A 86 18.49 -4.45 17.55
N HIS A 87 17.26 -4.27 18.00
CA HIS A 87 16.62 -5.20 18.94
C HIS A 87 15.52 -6.04 18.29
N SER A 88 15.42 -6.00 16.97
CA SER A 88 14.42 -6.78 16.25
C SER A 88 15.10 -7.86 15.44
N PRO A 89 14.60 -9.12 15.50
CA PRO A 89 15.15 -10.19 14.66
C PRO A 89 14.79 -10.05 13.19
N ALA A 90 13.88 -9.14 12.85
CA ALA A 90 13.44 -8.92 11.48
C ALA A 90 13.71 -7.50 11.05
N THR A 91 13.81 -7.29 9.73
CA THR A 91 13.90 -5.95 9.16
C THR A 91 12.58 -5.22 9.37
N VAL A 92 12.64 -4.01 9.91
CA VAL A 92 11.44 -3.22 10.19
C VAL A 92 11.08 -2.33 9.03
N ILE A 93 9.79 -1.94 8.97
CA ILE A 93 9.30 -1.01 7.96
C ILE A 93 9.31 0.40 8.56
N VAL A 94 9.85 1.34 7.80
CA VAL A 94 9.86 2.77 8.16
C VAL A 94 9.17 3.57 7.05
N VAL A 95 8.86 4.82 7.32
CA VAL A 95 8.18 5.68 6.34
C VAL A 95 8.96 5.75 5.04
N GLY A 96 10.24 6.15 5.08
CA GLY A 96 11.09 6.21 3.89
C GLY A 96 10.48 7.04 2.77
N GLN A 97 10.66 6.55 1.54
CA GLN A 97 10.10 7.17 0.34
C GLN A 97 8.79 6.48 -0.06
N GLN A 98 8.62 6.16 -1.34
CA GLN A 98 7.38 5.56 -1.84
C GLN A 98 7.59 4.09 -2.19
N PHE A 99 6.62 3.24 -1.78
CA PHE A 99 6.60 1.86 -2.24
C PHE A 99 5.90 1.77 -3.61
N THR A 100 6.14 0.66 -4.30
CA THR A 100 5.43 0.34 -5.54
C THR A 100 4.17 -0.43 -5.19
N ALA A 101 3.04 0.03 -5.70
CA ALA A 101 1.74 -0.59 -5.49
C ALA A 101 1.28 -1.28 -6.77
N ARG A 102 0.35 -2.23 -6.63
CA ARG A 102 -0.24 -2.95 -7.76
C ARG A 102 -1.76 -2.92 -7.62
N PHE A 103 -2.44 -2.64 -8.71
CA PHE A 103 -3.88 -2.81 -8.81
C PHE A 103 -4.18 -3.98 -9.75
N THR A 104 -4.93 -4.96 -9.25
CA THR A 104 -5.31 -6.15 -10.03
C THR A 104 -6.83 -6.12 -10.21
N PRO A 105 -7.34 -5.92 -11.44
CA PRO A 105 -8.77 -5.92 -11.68
C PRO A 105 -9.37 -7.32 -11.45
N SER A 106 -10.50 -7.37 -10.76
CA SER A 106 -11.31 -8.60 -10.65
C SER A 106 -12.55 -8.53 -11.53
N GLN A 107 -13.13 -7.33 -11.66
CA GLN A 107 -14.20 -7.04 -12.62
C GLN A 107 -13.78 -5.83 -13.44
N PRO A 108 -13.55 -5.96 -14.74
CA PRO A 108 -13.03 -4.85 -15.53
C PRO A 108 -14.04 -3.73 -15.68
N ALA A 109 -13.54 -2.49 -15.75
CA ALA A 109 -14.34 -1.35 -16.15
C ALA A 109 -14.85 -1.54 -17.57
N ILE A 110 -15.94 -0.90 -17.91
CA ILE A 110 -16.64 -1.16 -19.18
C ILE A 110 -16.79 0.14 -19.96
N ASN A 111 -16.59 0.00 -21.27
CA ASN A 111 -17.03 0.97 -22.25
C ASN A 111 -18.28 0.41 -22.92
N PRO A 112 -19.43 1.13 -22.89
CA PRO A 112 -20.67 0.59 -23.49
C PRO A 112 -20.55 0.31 -25.00
N SER A 113 -19.60 0.94 -25.67
CA SER A 113 -19.42 0.77 -27.11
C SER A 113 -18.36 -0.29 -27.48
N THR A 114 -17.28 -0.37 -26.70
CA THR A 114 -16.13 -1.22 -27.04
C THR A 114 -15.95 -2.41 -26.13
N GLY A 115 -16.62 -2.47 -24.98
CA GLY A 115 -16.59 -3.59 -24.06
C GLY A 115 -15.67 -3.38 -22.87
N PRO A 116 -15.27 -4.48 -22.21
CA PRO A 116 -14.50 -4.39 -20.97
C PRO A 116 -13.05 -4.02 -21.19
N ASP A 117 -12.46 -3.41 -20.15
CA ASP A 117 -11.03 -3.16 -20.06
C ASP A 117 -10.25 -4.47 -19.97
N VAL A 118 -8.96 -4.40 -20.27
CA VAL A 118 -8.06 -5.54 -20.04
C VAL A 118 -7.91 -5.80 -18.54
N THR A 119 -7.62 -7.06 -18.17
CA THR A 119 -7.51 -7.45 -16.78
C THR A 119 -6.07 -7.53 -16.28
N THR A 120 -5.10 -7.07 -17.08
CA THR A 120 -3.69 -7.04 -16.66
C THR A 120 -3.51 -6.06 -15.50
N PRO A 121 -2.68 -6.41 -14.49
CA PRO A 121 -2.41 -5.50 -13.37
C PRO A 121 -1.74 -4.21 -13.81
N SER A 122 -2.01 -3.15 -13.09
CA SER A 122 -1.35 -1.85 -13.27
C SER A 122 -0.53 -1.52 -12.04
N MET A 123 0.60 -0.86 -12.25
CA MET A 123 1.48 -0.44 -11.16
C MET A 123 1.23 1.02 -10.81
N GLY A 124 1.37 1.31 -9.53
CA GLY A 124 1.23 2.65 -8.99
C GLY A 124 2.18 2.85 -7.83
N LYS A 125 1.94 3.90 -7.05
CA LYS A 125 2.79 4.26 -5.93
C LYS A 125 1.98 4.66 -4.72
N GLY A 126 2.58 4.49 -3.55
CA GLY A 126 2.00 4.94 -2.31
C GLY A 126 3.07 5.15 -1.25
N ARG A 127 2.66 5.62 -0.10
CA ARG A 127 3.58 5.88 1.01
C ARG A 127 2.90 5.54 2.33
N PHE A 128 3.74 5.31 3.34
CA PHE A 128 3.27 5.13 4.72
C PHE A 128 3.12 6.48 5.41
N ILE A 129 2.12 6.54 6.28
CA ILE A 129 1.92 7.70 7.16
C ILE A 129 2.02 7.17 8.60
N ALA A 130 3.10 7.54 9.29
CA ALA A 130 3.32 7.10 10.66
C ALA A 130 2.43 7.90 11.62
N SER A 131 1.83 7.18 12.57
CA SER A 131 1.03 7.81 13.62
C SER A 131 1.88 8.23 14.82
N GLN A 132 3.07 7.65 14.99
CA GLN A 132 3.97 8.01 16.08
C GLN A 132 5.15 8.83 15.54
N HIS A 133 5.65 9.76 16.36
CA HIS A 133 6.74 10.64 15.96
C HIS A 133 7.88 10.63 16.97
N THR A 134 7.83 9.79 18.00
CA THR A 134 8.78 9.80 19.09
C THR A 134 9.95 8.83 18.90
N ILE A 135 9.78 7.79 18.09
CA ILE A 135 10.79 6.74 17.90
C ILE A 135 11.12 6.60 16.43
N ASN A 136 12.41 6.66 16.12
CA ASN A 136 12.92 6.48 14.77
C ASN A 136 13.92 5.33 14.76
N ALA A 137 14.07 4.68 13.59
CA ALA A 137 15.06 3.65 13.34
C ALA A 137 16.31 4.29 12.74
N GLY A 138 17.38 4.28 13.44
CA GLY A 138 18.66 4.75 12.94
C GLY A 138 19.18 6.05 13.49
#